data_b7fc32e6a0c7f6fe398d7fc92e9b408f
#
_entry.id   b7fc32e6a0c7f6fe398d7fc92e9b408f
#
_cell.length_a   1.000
_cell.length_b   1.000
_cell.length_c   1.000
_cell.angle_alpha   90.00
_cell.angle_beta   90.00
_cell.angle_gamma   90.00
#
_symmetry.space_group_name_H-M   'P 1'
#
loop_
_entity.id
_entity.type
_entity.pdbx_description
1 polymer ?
#
loop_
_entity_poly.entity_id
_entity_poly.type
_entity_poly.pdbx_seq_one_letter_code
_entity_poly.pdbx_strand_id
1 'polypeptide(L)'
;MENTYNLLKSFFPFWLFTLCALPLFHLHAEETEHQAYVIYPKNGDVVSSPFKVIFGLKNFGVVPAGIDLEFAGHHHLFINSPGIDYSKPIPADKNHLHFGKGQTETVLDLEPGEYQLQLVLGNYLHIPFNPSIQSKIISIRVKNN
;
A
#
# COMPACT_ATOMS: atom_id res chain seq x y z
N MET A 1 -6.68 -48.30 -83.23
CA MET A 1 -5.87 -47.14 -82.82
C MET A 1 -6.58 -46.50 -81.58
N GLU A 2 -6.28 -47.00 -80.40
CA GLU A 2 -6.90 -46.54 -79.15
C GLU A 2 -5.77 -46.02 -78.29
N ASN A 3 -5.95 -44.74 -77.86
CA ASN A 3 -4.98 -44.03 -77.13
C ASN A 3 -5.50 -43.90 -75.68
N THR A 4 -4.95 -44.75 -74.78
CA THR A 4 -5.33 -44.76 -73.37
C THR A 4 -4.42 -43.84 -72.58
N TYR A 5 -4.95 -42.71 -72.15
CA TYR A 5 -4.27 -41.81 -71.22
C TYR A 5 -4.55 -42.25 -69.77
N ASN A 6 -3.51 -42.72 -69.10
CA ASN A 6 -3.54 -43.01 -67.66
C ASN A 6 -3.53 -41.73 -66.85
N LEU A 7 -4.60 -41.48 -66.11
CA LEU A 7 -4.66 -40.44 -65.10
C LEU A 7 -3.99 -40.96 -63.83
N LEU A 8 -2.77 -40.45 -63.56
CA LEU A 8 -2.18 -40.59 -62.25
C LEU A 8 -2.92 -39.65 -61.26
N LYS A 9 -3.69 -40.22 -60.33
CA LYS A 9 -4.24 -39.50 -59.19
C LYS A 9 -3.14 -39.31 -58.13
N SER A 10 -2.61 -38.08 -58.02
CA SER A 10 -1.71 -37.69 -56.95
C SER A 10 -2.50 -37.54 -55.65
N PHE A 11 -2.30 -38.45 -54.71
CA PHE A 11 -2.79 -38.33 -53.35
C PHE A 11 -1.82 -37.39 -52.59
N PHE A 12 -2.22 -36.15 -52.35
CA PHE A 12 -1.55 -35.30 -51.37
C PHE A 12 -2.08 -35.64 -49.97
N PRO A 13 -1.24 -36.07 -49.03
CA PRO A 13 -1.68 -36.21 -47.65
C PRO A 13 -1.84 -34.84 -47.03
N PHE A 14 -3.07 -34.50 -46.61
CA PHE A 14 -3.41 -33.30 -45.89
C PHE A 14 -2.85 -33.42 -44.45
N TRP A 15 -1.67 -32.87 -44.23
CA TRP A 15 -1.10 -32.76 -42.87
C TRP A 15 -1.91 -31.73 -42.10
N LEU A 16 -2.77 -32.20 -41.22
CA LEU A 16 -3.49 -31.39 -40.25
C LEU A 16 -2.48 -30.90 -39.19
N PHE A 17 -1.96 -29.69 -39.37
CA PHE A 17 -1.21 -29.01 -38.32
C PHE A 17 -2.19 -28.65 -37.21
N THR A 18 -2.31 -29.49 -36.19
CA THR A 18 -3.00 -29.16 -34.96
C THR A 18 -2.13 -28.11 -34.20
N LEU A 19 -2.48 -26.84 -34.37
CA LEU A 19 -1.88 -25.75 -33.63
C LEU A 19 -2.29 -25.90 -32.14
N CYS A 20 -1.41 -26.53 -31.36
CA CYS A 20 -1.60 -26.64 -29.91
C CYS A 20 -1.46 -25.25 -29.30
N ALA A 21 -2.58 -24.59 -29.09
CA ALA A 21 -2.62 -23.31 -28.37
C ALA A 21 -2.26 -23.57 -26.90
N LEU A 22 -0.98 -23.39 -26.55
CA LEU A 22 -0.54 -23.39 -25.17
C LEU A 22 -1.20 -22.19 -24.46
N PRO A 23 -1.90 -22.40 -23.35
CA PRO A 23 -2.42 -21.29 -22.57
C PRO A 23 -1.24 -20.44 -22.07
N LEU A 24 -1.20 -19.18 -22.48
CA LEU A 24 -0.30 -18.20 -21.92
C LEU A 24 -0.73 -17.98 -20.46
N PHE A 25 -0.10 -18.70 -19.54
CA PHE A 25 -0.18 -18.35 -18.13
C PHE A 25 0.45 -16.97 -17.97
N HIS A 26 -0.40 -15.94 -17.86
CA HIS A 26 0.05 -14.63 -17.40
C HIS A 26 0.47 -14.78 -15.94
N LEU A 27 1.79 -14.86 -15.74
CA LEU A 27 2.37 -14.76 -14.41
C LEU A 27 2.10 -13.31 -13.96
N HIS A 28 0.99 -13.09 -13.26
CA HIS A 28 0.78 -11.83 -12.54
C HIS A 28 1.83 -11.82 -11.42
N ALA A 29 2.87 -11.02 -11.59
CA ALA A 29 3.70 -10.63 -10.46
C ALA A 29 2.75 -9.95 -9.47
N GLU A 30 2.52 -10.56 -8.32
CA GLU A 30 1.76 -9.95 -7.22
C GLU A 30 2.59 -8.73 -6.78
N GLU A 31 2.14 -7.54 -7.20
CA GLU A 31 2.76 -6.30 -6.77
C GLU A 31 2.60 -6.23 -5.25
N THR A 32 3.71 -6.33 -4.53
CA THR A 32 3.69 -6.33 -3.07
C THR A 32 3.22 -4.97 -2.58
N GLU A 33 1.92 -4.86 -2.28
CA GLU A 33 1.31 -3.64 -1.77
C GLU A 33 1.95 -3.24 -0.44
N HIS A 34 2.62 -2.10 -0.42
CA HIS A 34 3.13 -1.48 0.80
C HIS A 34 2.03 -0.63 1.41
N GLN A 35 1.69 -0.85 2.67
CA GLN A 35 0.58 -0.16 3.31
C GLN A 35 0.85 0.11 4.79
N ALA A 36 0.65 1.36 5.22
CA ALA A 36 0.49 1.68 6.63
C ALA A 36 -0.98 1.49 7.04
N TYR A 37 -1.24 1.14 8.31
CA TYR A 37 -2.60 1.02 8.84
C TYR A 37 -2.63 1.27 10.34
N VAL A 38 -3.76 1.75 10.85
CA VAL A 38 -3.98 1.91 12.29
C VAL A 38 -4.52 0.60 12.83
N ILE A 39 -3.78 -0.01 13.78
CA ILE A 39 -4.20 -1.24 14.46
C ILE A 39 -5.25 -0.91 15.53
N TYR A 40 -5.02 0.14 16.31
CA TYR A 40 -5.91 0.65 17.33
C TYR A 40 -5.73 2.17 17.46
N PRO A 41 -6.82 2.95 17.65
CA PRO A 41 -8.22 2.52 17.66
C PRO A 41 -8.72 2.10 16.27
N LYS A 42 -9.93 1.52 16.21
CA LYS A 42 -10.61 1.20 14.94
C LYS A 42 -11.45 2.38 14.46
N ASN A 43 -11.78 2.37 13.19
CA ASN A 43 -12.72 3.36 12.67
C ASN A 43 -14.08 3.26 13.37
N GLY A 44 -14.58 4.39 13.87
CA GLY A 44 -15.84 4.50 14.61
C GLY A 44 -15.72 4.26 16.13
N ASP A 45 -14.53 3.96 16.66
CA ASP A 45 -14.34 3.74 18.09
C ASP A 45 -14.62 4.99 18.91
N VAL A 46 -15.15 4.76 20.11
CA VAL A 46 -15.27 5.77 21.17
C VAL A 46 -14.24 5.44 22.24
N VAL A 47 -13.31 6.35 22.46
CA VAL A 47 -12.18 6.19 23.40
C VAL A 47 -12.25 7.21 24.53
N SER A 48 -11.58 6.93 25.65
CA SER A 48 -11.35 7.91 26.73
C SER A 48 -9.90 8.37 26.70
N SER A 49 -9.67 9.67 26.82
CA SER A 49 -8.31 10.25 26.90
C SER A 49 -7.68 10.03 28.28
N PRO A 50 -6.37 9.75 28.40
CA PRO A 50 -5.47 9.44 27.28
C PRO A 50 -5.67 8.03 26.74
N PHE A 51 -5.41 7.82 25.44
CA PHE A 51 -5.56 6.51 24.79
C PHE A 51 -4.36 6.17 23.92
N LYS A 52 -4.12 4.87 23.76
CA LYS A 52 -3.03 4.36 22.92
C LYS A 52 -3.45 4.41 21.43
N VAL A 53 -2.50 4.69 20.54
CA VAL A 53 -2.62 4.47 19.10
C VAL A 53 -1.50 3.51 18.67
N ILE A 54 -1.86 2.42 18.00
CA ILE A 54 -0.92 1.37 17.57
C ILE A 54 -0.87 1.38 16.04
N PHE A 55 0.35 1.39 15.52
CA PHE A 55 0.65 1.50 14.10
C PHE A 55 0.96 0.14 13.50
N GLY A 56 0.50 -0.10 12.29
CA GLY A 56 0.83 -1.27 11.50
C GLY A 56 1.47 -0.87 10.17
N LEU A 57 2.34 -1.74 9.68
CA LEU A 57 3.01 -1.58 8.39
C LEU A 57 3.09 -2.95 7.71
N LYS A 58 2.74 -3.00 6.41
CA LYS A 58 2.76 -4.20 5.59
C LYS A 58 3.85 -4.07 4.53
N ASN A 59 4.67 -5.12 4.39
CA ASN A 59 5.72 -5.27 3.36
C ASN A 59 6.74 -4.12 3.31
N PHE A 60 7.00 -3.45 4.43
CA PHE A 60 7.94 -2.34 4.54
C PHE A 60 8.57 -2.31 5.93
N GLY A 61 9.79 -1.81 6.05
CA GLY A 61 10.52 -1.72 7.32
C GLY A 61 10.27 -0.41 8.07
N VAL A 62 10.39 -0.46 9.40
CA VAL A 62 10.41 0.74 10.25
C VAL A 62 11.85 1.02 10.67
N VAL A 63 12.33 2.24 10.40
CA VAL A 63 13.67 2.71 10.78
C VAL A 63 13.59 4.10 11.40
N PRO A 64 14.58 4.52 12.19
CA PRO A 64 14.69 5.90 12.64
C PRO A 64 14.82 6.88 11.46
N ALA A 65 14.36 8.13 11.66
CA ALA A 65 14.58 9.22 10.74
C ALA A 65 16.08 9.45 10.48
N GLY A 66 16.43 9.83 9.25
CA GLY A 66 17.83 10.01 8.83
C GLY A 66 18.52 8.73 8.39
N ILE A 67 17.91 7.55 8.56
CA ILE A 67 18.44 6.28 8.03
C ILE A 67 17.88 6.06 6.63
N ASP A 68 18.74 6.15 5.63
CA ASP A 68 18.43 5.86 4.23
C ASP A 68 18.58 4.34 3.98
N LEU A 69 17.46 3.65 4.00
CA LEU A 69 17.37 2.20 3.76
C LEU A 69 16.23 1.90 2.81
N GLU A 70 16.52 1.08 1.82
CA GLU A 70 15.53 0.65 0.84
C GLU A 70 14.38 -0.11 1.53
N PHE A 71 13.15 0.14 1.09
CA PHE A 71 11.92 -0.43 1.66
C PHE A 71 11.76 -0.19 3.17
N ALA A 72 12.23 0.95 3.67
CA ALA A 72 12.08 1.33 5.06
C ALA A 72 11.81 2.83 5.22
N GLY A 73 11.13 3.18 6.31
CA GLY A 73 10.79 4.56 6.65
C GLY A 73 10.32 4.69 8.10
N HIS A 74 9.81 5.84 8.47
CA HIS A 74 9.29 6.09 9.83
C HIS A 74 7.88 6.68 9.78
N HIS A 75 7.13 6.42 10.83
CA HIS A 75 5.73 6.83 10.92
C HIS A 75 5.57 8.33 11.21
N HIS A 76 4.53 8.89 10.60
CA HIS A 76 3.90 10.14 10.99
C HIS A 76 2.42 9.88 11.24
N LEU A 77 1.83 10.52 12.25
CA LEU A 77 0.40 10.44 12.51
C LEU A 77 -0.22 11.81 12.29
N PHE A 78 -1.18 11.86 11.36
CA PHE A 78 -1.96 13.06 11.08
C PHE A 78 -3.23 13.05 11.91
N ILE A 79 -3.53 14.19 12.52
CA ILE A 79 -4.72 14.40 13.36
C ILE A 79 -5.50 15.57 12.76
N ASN A 80 -6.72 15.31 12.28
CA ASN A 80 -7.59 16.31 11.65
C ASN A 80 -6.87 17.10 10.53
N SER A 81 -5.94 16.47 9.81
CA SER A 81 -5.22 17.12 8.72
C SER A 81 -5.93 16.87 7.39
N PRO A 82 -6.20 17.91 6.59
CA PRO A 82 -6.84 17.78 5.29
C PRO A 82 -5.91 17.22 4.19
N GLY A 83 -4.66 16.91 4.54
CA GLY A 83 -3.60 16.50 3.62
C GLY A 83 -2.43 17.47 3.61
N ILE A 84 -1.39 17.07 2.89
CA ILE A 84 -0.12 17.81 2.79
C ILE A 84 0.36 17.81 1.33
N ASP A 85 1.40 18.59 1.05
CA ASP A 85 2.17 18.51 -0.19
C ASP A 85 3.11 17.28 -0.11
N TYR A 86 2.74 16.19 -0.79
CA TYR A 86 3.49 14.93 -0.79
C TYR A 86 4.86 15.01 -1.47
N SER A 87 5.21 16.15 -2.09
CA SER A 87 6.54 16.39 -2.65
C SER A 87 7.52 17.05 -1.67
N LYS A 88 7.06 17.38 -0.47
CA LYS A 88 7.83 18.08 0.56
C LYS A 88 7.91 17.30 1.87
N PRO A 89 8.87 17.63 2.72
CA PRO A 89 8.91 17.06 4.07
C PRO A 89 7.61 17.30 4.83
N ILE A 90 7.15 16.26 5.51
CA ILE A 90 5.97 16.31 6.39
C ILE A 90 6.25 17.31 7.50
N PRO A 91 5.35 18.26 7.76
CA PRO A 91 5.51 19.18 8.90
C PRO A 91 5.60 18.41 10.23
N ALA A 92 6.22 19.02 11.22
CA ALA A 92 6.21 18.53 12.60
C ALA A 92 5.49 19.56 13.46
N ASP A 93 4.20 19.32 13.72
CA ASP A 93 3.33 20.21 14.50
C ASP A 93 2.27 19.38 15.26
N LYS A 94 1.31 20.06 15.91
CA LYS A 94 0.26 19.40 16.69
C LYS A 94 -0.68 18.49 15.87
N ASN A 95 -0.75 18.69 14.57
CA ASN A 95 -1.58 17.91 13.65
C ASN A 95 -0.79 16.86 12.86
N HIS A 96 0.55 16.92 12.91
CA HIS A 96 1.46 16.02 12.19
C HIS A 96 2.54 15.52 13.17
N LEU A 97 2.21 14.47 13.91
CA LEU A 97 3.13 13.92 14.91
C LEU A 97 4.21 13.05 14.23
N HIS A 98 5.46 13.29 14.60
CA HIS A 98 6.64 12.66 14.03
C HIS A 98 7.20 11.57 14.96
N PHE A 99 7.41 10.35 14.43
CA PHE A 99 7.92 9.18 15.16
C PHE A 99 9.31 8.77 14.68
N GLY A 100 10.23 9.75 14.72
CA GLY A 100 11.59 9.62 14.14
C GLY A 100 12.55 8.68 14.87
N LYS A 101 12.12 7.98 15.94
CA LYS A 101 12.94 6.95 16.60
C LYS A 101 12.52 5.52 16.21
N GLY A 102 11.64 5.39 15.21
CA GLY A 102 11.11 4.09 14.78
C GLY A 102 9.99 3.56 15.68
N GLN A 103 9.27 4.46 16.39
CA GLN A 103 8.15 4.06 17.24
C GLN A 103 7.00 3.50 16.38
N THR A 104 6.33 2.50 16.92
CA THR A 104 5.16 1.84 16.31
C THR A 104 3.88 2.02 17.13
N GLU A 105 3.94 2.85 18.17
CA GLU A 105 2.79 3.24 18.99
C GLU A 105 3.02 4.59 19.65
N THR A 106 1.93 5.19 20.10
CA THR A 106 1.95 6.41 20.93
C THR A 106 0.75 6.44 21.87
N VAL A 107 0.77 7.36 22.82
CA VAL A 107 -0.39 7.71 23.63
C VAL A 107 -0.80 9.12 23.26
N LEU A 108 -2.06 9.31 22.90
CA LEU A 108 -2.64 10.63 22.66
C LEU A 108 -3.44 11.07 23.86
N ASP A 109 -3.26 12.34 24.23
CA ASP A 109 -4.09 13.05 25.20
C ASP A 109 -4.81 14.17 24.46
N LEU A 110 -6.09 13.95 24.16
CA LEU A 110 -6.91 14.83 23.35
C LEU A 110 -8.17 15.22 24.12
N GLU A 111 -8.61 16.46 23.94
CA GLU A 111 -9.90 16.93 24.46
C GLU A 111 -11.06 16.12 23.88
N PRO A 112 -12.20 16.04 24.57
CA PRO A 112 -13.40 15.42 24.03
C PRO A 112 -13.82 16.01 22.68
N GLY A 113 -14.10 15.15 21.69
CA GLY A 113 -14.42 15.59 20.35
C GLY A 113 -14.34 14.48 19.30
N GLU A 114 -14.59 14.85 18.06
CA GLU A 114 -14.43 13.98 16.90
C GLU A 114 -13.05 14.23 16.27
N TYR A 115 -12.35 13.15 15.93
CA TYR A 115 -11.01 13.21 15.35
C TYR A 115 -10.88 12.27 14.16
N GLN A 116 -10.13 12.73 13.16
CA GLN A 116 -9.65 11.91 12.08
C GLN A 116 -8.17 11.62 12.28
N LEU A 117 -7.80 10.35 12.17
CA LEU A 117 -6.42 9.89 12.28
C LEU A 117 -5.99 9.21 10.98
N GLN A 118 -4.77 9.50 10.52
CA GLN A 118 -4.16 8.85 9.37
C GLN A 118 -2.67 8.64 9.62
N LEU A 119 -2.17 7.44 9.30
CA LEU A 119 -0.72 7.20 9.28
C LEU A 119 -0.19 7.47 7.88
N VAL A 120 0.97 8.12 7.82
CA VAL A 120 1.76 8.32 6.60
C VAL A 120 3.21 7.95 6.90
N LEU A 121 3.84 7.19 6.02
CA LEU A 121 5.23 6.82 6.15
C LEU A 121 6.11 7.85 5.43
N GLY A 122 7.10 8.39 6.13
CA GLY A 122 8.12 9.28 5.58
C GLY A 122 9.44 8.55 5.36
N ASN A 123 10.17 8.94 4.32
CA ASN A 123 11.54 8.49 4.08
C ASN A 123 12.54 9.19 5.03
N TYR A 124 13.83 8.94 4.88
CA TYR A 124 14.89 9.50 5.73
C TYR A 124 14.92 11.04 5.76
N LEU A 125 14.34 11.72 4.75
CA LEU A 125 14.18 13.18 4.67
C LEU A 125 12.78 13.66 5.10
N HIS A 126 11.96 12.79 5.68
CA HIS A 126 10.55 13.06 6.06
C HIS A 126 9.61 13.31 4.88
N ILE A 127 10.02 13.00 3.64
CA ILE A 127 9.19 13.11 2.46
C ILE A 127 8.36 11.83 2.34
N PRO A 128 7.03 11.91 2.12
CA PRO A 128 6.22 10.72 1.84
C PRO A 128 6.73 9.96 0.63
N PHE A 129 6.58 8.64 0.63
CA PHE A 129 6.92 7.81 -0.55
C PHE A 129 5.99 8.12 -1.73
N ASN A 130 6.44 7.80 -2.95
CA ASN A 130 5.62 7.89 -4.15
C ASN A 130 5.68 6.54 -4.91
N PRO A 131 4.60 5.77 -4.97
CA PRO A 131 3.28 6.04 -4.38
C PRO A 131 3.33 6.11 -2.85
N SER A 132 2.40 6.88 -2.25
CA SER A 132 2.36 7.11 -0.82
C SER A 132 2.00 5.86 -0.03
N ILE A 133 2.80 5.54 0.99
CA ILE A 133 2.53 4.46 1.94
C ILE A 133 1.77 5.07 3.13
N GLN A 134 0.45 4.91 3.10
CA GLN A 134 -0.42 5.55 4.09
C GLN A 134 -1.60 4.64 4.48
N SER A 135 -2.20 4.94 5.64
CA SER A 135 -3.41 4.28 6.07
C SER A 135 -4.66 4.89 5.42
N LYS A 136 -5.78 4.16 5.48
CA LYS A 136 -7.09 4.80 5.40
C LYS A 136 -7.22 5.80 6.56
N ILE A 137 -7.98 6.87 6.32
CA ILE A 137 -8.40 7.77 7.40
C ILE A 137 -9.41 7.02 8.27
N ILE A 138 -9.21 7.03 9.56
CA ILE A 138 -10.18 6.53 10.54
C ILE A 138 -10.77 7.72 11.30
N SER A 139 -12.06 7.64 11.64
CA SER A 139 -12.74 8.60 12.50
C SER A 139 -12.96 7.96 13.85
N ILE A 140 -12.68 8.72 14.92
CA ILE A 140 -12.88 8.31 16.30
C ILE A 140 -13.56 9.42 17.09
N ARG A 141 -14.19 9.05 18.20
CA ARG A 141 -14.74 10.00 19.18
C ARG A 141 -13.99 9.85 20.51
N VAL A 142 -13.47 10.98 21.02
CA VAL A 142 -12.97 11.07 22.40
C VAL A 142 -14.12 11.54 23.28
N LYS A 143 -14.50 10.75 24.29
CA LYS A 143 -15.56 11.10 25.25
C LYS A 143 -15.01 11.78 26.49
N ASN A 144 -15.87 12.50 27.20
CA ASN A 144 -15.60 12.96 28.56
C ASN A 144 -15.35 11.76 29.49
N ASN A 145 -14.39 11.88 30.38
CA ASN A 145 -14.16 10.90 31.46
C ASN A 145 -15.23 11.06 32.56
#